data_d13b065c620332784bb7d766c2e43e32
#
_entry.id   d13b065c620332784bb7d766c2e43e32
#
_cell.length_a   1.000
_cell.length_b   1.000
_cell.length_c   1.000
_cell.angle_alpha   90.00
_cell.angle_beta   90.00
_cell.angle_gamma   90.00
#
_symmetry.space_group_name_H-M   'P 1'
#
loop_
_entity.id
_entity.type
_entity.pdbx_description
1 polymer ?
#
loop_
_entity_poly.entity_id
_entity_poly.type
_entity_poly.pdbx_seq_one_letter_code
_entity_poly.pdbx_strand_id
1 'polypeptide(L)'
;MKHALPAVVLAMAAALLVWKDPPPPAGTGAGSRGLASLSVPPEFEVSLASRPGLVKYPMLGTIAPDGAMYLCESSGKTMKTPEMSADPNYVVTRLTDSDGDGVYDHSTVFASRLTLPAGAVFLDGSLFVAAPPQLWRFQDTDGDGVADIQEIVVEGWNLSANAASLHGPILGPDGWLYLTDGRHGFDIQTKDGRKFQGKASRIWRLRPDGTGLEWFAGGGFDNPVEVAFTDGGDVFGTMTYFQDPAEGKRDAILHFVEGGVYPKPYPV
;
A
#
# COMPACT_ATOMS: atom_id res chain seq x y z
N MET A 1 -33.42 5.30 2.50
CA MET A 1 -32.24 5.43 3.37
C MET A 1 -31.08 5.66 2.44
N LYS A 2 -30.48 6.85 2.47
CA LYS A 2 -29.34 7.20 1.63
C LYS A 2 -28.09 6.77 2.40
N HIS A 3 -27.42 5.73 1.97
CA HIS A 3 -26.12 5.36 2.52
C HIS A 3 -25.08 6.32 1.93
N ALA A 4 -24.52 7.18 2.78
CA ALA A 4 -23.34 7.98 2.44
C ALA A 4 -22.13 7.02 2.39
N LEU A 5 -21.51 6.90 1.25
CA LEU A 5 -20.18 6.26 1.11
C LEU A 5 -19.13 7.13 1.84
N PRO A 6 -18.23 6.55 2.60
CA PRO A 6 -17.21 7.34 3.29
C PRO A 6 -16.28 8.03 2.28
N ALA A 7 -16.03 9.31 2.52
CA ALA A 7 -15.28 10.21 1.64
C ALA A 7 -13.80 9.81 1.35
N VAL A 8 -13.28 8.81 2.05
CA VAL A 8 -11.87 8.40 1.97
C VAL A 8 -11.51 7.71 0.65
N VAL A 9 -12.48 7.05 0.01
CA VAL A 9 -12.23 6.36 -1.30
C VAL A 9 -12.03 7.36 -2.45
N LEU A 10 -12.53 8.59 -2.31
CA LEU A 10 -12.43 9.61 -3.37
C LEU A 10 -11.07 10.33 -3.42
N ALA A 11 -10.31 10.37 -2.34
CA ALA A 11 -9.03 11.10 -2.31
C ALA A 11 -7.94 10.45 -3.19
N MET A 12 -7.99 9.14 -3.42
CA MET A 12 -7.05 8.46 -4.32
C MET A 12 -7.45 8.54 -5.81
N ALA A 13 -8.74 8.68 -6.11
CA ALA A 13 -9.21 8.80 -7.50
C ALA A 13 -9.00 10.20 -8.11
N ALA A 14 -8.87 11.25 -7.29
CA ALA A 14 -8.71 12.63 -7.75
C ALA A 14 -7.32 12.97 -8.32
N ALA A 15 -6.32 12.12 -8.15
CA ALA A 15 -4.97 12.33 -8.69
C ALA A 15 -4.85 12.11 -10.21
N LEU A 16 -5.93 11.71 -10.90
CA LEU A 16 -5.95 11.40 -12.33
C LEU A 16 -6.50 12.54 -13.21
N LEU A 17 -6.75 13.72 -12.68
CA LEU A 17 -7.19 14.86 -13.51
C LEU A 17 -6.02 15.45 -14.27
N VAL A 18 -6.12 15.37 -15.59
CA VAL A 18 -5.18 15.87 -16.61
C VAL A 18 -4.74 17.29 -16.31
N TRP A 19 -3.48 17.45 -15.98
CA TRP A 19 -2.83 18.76 -15.82
C TRP A 19 -2.75 19.48 -17.16
N LYS A 20 -3.50 20.54 -17.32
CA LYS A 20 -3.50 21.39 -18.54
C LYS A 20 -2.63 22.63 -18.43
N ASP A 21 -2.27 23.05 -17.23
CA ASP A 21 -1.46 24.26 -17.02
C ASP A 21 -0.16 23.95 -16.25
N PRO A 22 0.94 24.63 -16.56
CA PRO A 22 2.15 24.52 -15.76
C PRO A 22 1.87 25.01 -14.32
N PRO A 23 2.57 24.44 -13.31
CA PRO A 23 2.42 24.92 -11.94
C PRO A 23 2.68 26.43 -11.89
N PRO A 24 1.92 27.18 -11.08
CA PRO A 24 2.25 28.56 -10.82
C PRO A 24 3.69 28.63 -10.29
N PRO A 25 4.45 29.68 -10.66
CA PRO A 25 5.80 29.85 -10.17
C PRO A 25 5.79 29.80 -8.64
N ALA A 26 6.74 29.07 -8.05
CA ALA A 26 6.87 28.98 -6.60
C ALA A 26 6.96 30.40 -6.02
N GLY A 27 5.85 30.86 -5.46
CA GLY A 27 5.77 32.18 -4.84
C GLY A 27 6.70 32.22 -3.63
N THR A 28 7.61 33.18 -3.58
CA THR A 28 8.48 33.50 -2.44
C THR A 28 7.68 34.21 -1.33
N GLY A 29 6.52 33.71 -0.97
CA GLY A 29 5.70 34.17 0.13
C GLY A 29 5.58 33.11 1.17
N ALA A 30 5.75 33.44 2.46
CA ALA A 30 5.36 32.60 3.58
C ALA A 30 3.83 32.44 3.58
N GLY A 31 3.30 31.72 2.58
CA GLY A 31 1.89 31.37 2.50
C GLY A 31 1.51 30.43 3.63
N SER A 32 0.31 30.56 4.12
CA SER A 32 -0.29 29.67 5.13
C SER A 32 -0.12 28.21 4.70
N ARG A 33 0.73 27.48 5.43
CA ARG A 33 0.84 26.02 5.26
C ARG A 33 -0.37 25.39 5.96
N GLY A 34 -0.95 24.37 5.36
CA GLY A 34 -2.07 23.62 5.92
C GLY A 34 -3.29 23.57 5.00
N LEU A 35 -4.43 23.19 5.53
CA LEU A 35 -5.67 22.98 4.76
C LEU A 35 -6.06 24.18 3.89
N ALA A 36 -5.89 25.40 4.42
CA ALA A 36 -6.23 26.65 3.71
C ALA A 36 -5.40 26.87 2.42
N SER A 37 -4.32 26.11 2.21
CA SER A 37 -3.50 26.18 0.99
C SER A 37 -3.92 25.17 -0.08
N LEU A 38 -4.84 24.28 0.23
CA LEU A 38 -5.36 23.27 -0.70
C LEU A 38 -6.55 23.86 -1.47
N SER A 39 -6.56 23.65 -2.78
CA SER A 39 -7.67 24.03 -3.64
C SER A 39 -8.28 22.77 -4.24
N VAL A 40 -9.57 22.63 -4.07
CA VAL A 40 -10.36 21.52 -4.60
C VAL A 40 -11.52 22.04 -5.43
N PRO A 41 -12.09 21.25 -6.33
CA PRO A 41 -13.33 21.59 -7.03
C PRO A 41 -14.45 21.91 -6.03
N PRO A 42 -15.43 22.76 -6.40
CA PRO A 42 -16.45 23.28 -5.47
C PRO A 42 -17.37 22.21 -4.88
N GLU A 43 -17.45 21.04 -5.49
CA GLU A 43 -18.20 19.88 -5.02
C GLU A 43 -17.45 19.04 -3.97
N PHE A 44 -16.19 19.39 -3.67
CA PHE A 44 -15.36 18.70 -2.66
C PHE A 44 -15.02 19.64 -1.51
N GLU A 45 -14.92 19.06 -0.33
CA GLU A 45 -14.43 19.69 0.88
C GLU A 45 -13.19 18.95 1.39
N VAL A 46 -12.23 19.69 1.93
CA VAL A 46 -11.02 19.12 2.55
C VAL A 46 -11.08 19.38 4.04
N SER A 47 -11.04 18.31 4.82
CA SER A 47 -10.99 18.36 6.29
C SER A 47 -9.82 17.53 6.83
N LEU A 48 -9.46 17.75 8.09
CA LEU A 48 -8.53 16.88 8.79
C LEU A 48 -9.24 15.56 9.14
N ALA A 49 -8.63 14.44 8.80
CA ALA A 49 -9.14 13.13 9.17
C ALA A 49 -8.78 12.75 10.62
N SER A 50 -7.75 13.35 11.19
CA SER A 50 -7.32 13.05 12.56
C SER A 50 -6.89 14.30 13.31
N ARG A 51 -6.96 14.26 14.65
CA ARG A 51 -6.39 15.31 15.50
C ARG A 51 -4.87 15.36 15.35
N PRO A 52 -4.25 16.56 15.46
CA PRO A 52 -2.81 16.71 15.32
C PRO A 52 -2.03 15.87 16.33
N GLY A 53 -0.94 15.24 15.87
CA GLY A 53 -0.01 14.50 16.72
C GLY A 53 -0.32 13.00 16.89
N LEU A 54 -1.46 12.52 16.41
CA LEU A 54 -1.81 11.10 16.47
C LEU A 54 -1.02 10.26 15.46
N VAL A 55 -0.66 10.86 14.33
CA VAL A 55 0.07 10.25 13.21
C VAL A 55 1.36 11.00 12.98
N LYS A 56 2.44 10.30 12.66
CA LYS A 56 3.76 10.90 12.44
C LYS A 56 4.18 10.89 10.98
N TYR A 57 4.39 9.70 10.43
CA TYR A 57 4.90 9.50 9.07
C TYR A 57 4.08 8.44 8.32
N PRO A 58 2.79 8.69 8.05
CA PRO A 58 1.90 7.73 7.40
C PRO A 58 2.35 7.49 5.96
N MET A 59 2.26 6.25 5.52
CA MET A 59 2.56 5.82 4.16
C MET A 59 1.32 5.31 3.45
N LEU A 60 0.77 4.21 3.91
CA LEU A 60 -0.40 3.51 3.35
C LEU A 60 -1.28 3.02 4.51
N GLY A 61 -2.52 2.66 4.21
CA GLY A 61 -3.39 2.15 5.26
C GLY A 61 -4.72 1.62 4.73
N THR A 62 -5.55 1.17 5.66
CA THR A 62 -6.88 0.64 5.40
C THR A 62 -7.85 1.07 6.49
N ILE A 63 -9.14 1.00 6.19
CA ILE A 63 -10.21 1.22 7.16
C ILE A 63 -10.91 -0.12 7.40
N ALA A 64 -11.04 -0.50 8.66
CA ALA A 64 -11.76 -1.68 9.05
C ALA A 64 -13.29 -1.44 9.07
N PRO A 65 -14.12 -2.51 9.08
CA PRO A 65 -15.57 -2.38 9.07
C PRO A 65 -16.17 -1.63 10.27
N ASP A 66 -15.46 -1.58 11.40
CA ASP A 66 -15.84 -0.80 12.58
C ASP A 66 -15.52 0.69 12.49
N GLY A 67 -14.90 1.11 11.37
CA GLY A 67 -14.47 2.49 11.13
C GLY A 67 -13.07 2.80 11.63
N ALA A 68 -12.40 1.90 12.34
CA ALA A 68 -11.00 2.11 12.75
C ALA A 68 -10.08 2.18 11.52
N MET A 69 -9.12 3.10 11.52
CA MET A 69 -8.12 3.24 10.47
C MET A 69 -6.80 2.63 10.94
N TYR A 70 -6.21 1.80 10.11
CA TYR A 70 -4.88 1.22 10.32
C TYR A 70 -3.90 1.85 9.34
N LEU A 71 -2.88 2.55 9.86
CA LEU A 71 -1.87 3.26 9.09
C LEU A 71 -0.50 2.62 9.25
N CYS A 72 0.11 2.24 8.14
CA CYS A 72 1.52 1.90 8.08
C CYS A 72 2.35 3.18 8.20
N GLU A 73 3.19 3.27 9.22
CA GLU A 73 4.01 4.45 9.47
C GLU A 73 5.50 4.15 9.37
N SER A 74 6.22 5.04 8.71
CA SER A 74 7.68 4.98 8.70
C SER A 74 8.27 5.51 10.01
N SER A 75 9.55 5.22 10.23
CA SER A 75 10.30 5.76 11.37
C SER A 75 10.63 7.25 11.24
N GLY A 76 10.34 7.87 10.09
CA GLY A 76 10.78 9.24 9.76
C GLY A 76 12.28 9.37 9.50
N LYS A 77 13.01 8.28 9.42
CA LYS A 77 14.44 8.25 9.09
C LYS A 77 14.66 7.62 7.72
N THR A 78 15.55 8.21 6.94
CA THR A 78 16.05 7.56 5.72
C THR A 78 17.01 6.46 6.11
N MET A 79 16.62 5.22 5.90
CA MET A 79 17.40 4.03 6.27
C MET A 79 17.81 3.26 5.01
N LYS A 80 19.00 2.67 5.05
CA LYS A 80 19.43 1.69 4.03
C LYS A 80 18.87 0.32 4.37
N THR A 81 18.76 -0.56 3.37
CA THR A 81 18.24 -1.92 3.56
C THR A 81 18.89 -2.69 4.72
N PRO A 82 20.23 -2.71 4.89
CA PRO A 82 20.85 -3.40 6.02
C PRO A 82 20.47 -2.82 7.40
N GLU A 83 20.31 -1.50 7.49
CA GLU A 83 19.90 -0.81 8.71
C GLU A 83 18.45 -1.17 9.08
N MET A 84 17.59 -1.17 8.06
CA MET A 84 16.17 -1.53 8.21
C MET A 84 15.97 -2.99 8.65
N SER A 85 16.80 -3.90 8.15
CA SER A 85 16.78 -5.31 8.54
C SER A 85 17.32 -5.53 9.95
N ALA A 86 18.34 -4.76 10.35
CA ALA A 86 18.98 -4.90 11.66
C ALA A 86 18.15 -4.29 12.79
N ASP A 87 17.43 -3.20 12.51
CA ASP A 87 16.58 -2.49 13.47
C ASP A 87 15.22 -2.15 12.83
N PRO A 88 14.33 -3.14 12.71
CA PRO A 88 12.98 -2.90 12.19
C PRO A 88 12.20 -2.04 13.20
N ASN A 89 11.91 -0.80 12.81
CA ASN A 89 11.32 0.20 13.69
C ASN A 89 10.12 0.95 13.10
N TYR A 90 9.53 0.37 12.05
CA TYR A 90 8.26 0.82 11.52
C TYR A 90 7.10 0.21 12.29
N VAL A 91 5.94 0.85 12.23
CA VAL A 91 4.76 0.44 12.98
C VAL A 91 3.51 0.45 12.12
N VAL A 92 2.47 -0.21 12.62
CA VAL A 92 1.10 0.04 12.21
C VAL A 92 0.39 0.73 13.36
N THR A 93 -0.18 1.89 13.11
CA THR A 93 -0.96 2.67 14.08
C THR A 93 -2.44 2.48 13.79
N ARG A 94 -3.21 2.10 14.80
CA ARG A 94 -4.67 2.07 14.79
C ARG A 94 -5.20 3.41 15.28
N LEU A 95 -6.11 4.01 14.51
CA LEU A 95 -6.81 5.23 14.88
C LEU A 95 -8.29 4.93 15.09
N THR A 96 -8.89 5.54 16.09
CA THR A 96 -10.32 5.49 16.37
C THR A 96 -10.90 6.87 16.58
N ASP A 97 -12.16 7.02 16.20
CA ASP A 97 -13.02 8.15 16.48
C ASP A 97 -13.89 7.75 17.68
N SER A 98 -13.54 8.26 18.88
CA SER A 98 -14.16 7.81 20.11
C SER A 98 -15.45 8.57 20.44
N ASP A 99 -15.64 9.78 19.89
CA ASP A 99 -16.81 10.62 20.11
C ASP A 99 -17.79 10.66 18.92
N GLY A 100 -17.41 10.04 17.77
CA GLY A 100 -18.27 9.91 16.61
C GLY A 100 -18.42 11.20 15.80
N ASP A 101 -17.48 12.12 15.91
CA ASP A 101 -17.53 13.41 15.20
C ASP A 101 -16.98 13.33 13.76
N GLY A 102 -16.44 12.16 13.35
CA GLY A 102 -15.84 11.92 12.04
C GLY A 102 -14.37 12.26 11.96
N VAL A 103 -13.73 12.61 13.10
CA VAL A 103 -12.30 12.91 13.18
C VAL A 103 -11.65 11.97 14.18
N TYR A 104 -10.67 11.20 13.73
CA TYR A 104 -9.92 10.30 14.61
C TYR A 104 -9.25 11.10 15.76
N ASP A 105 -9.52 10.71 16.98
CA ASP A 105 -9.08 11.40 18.19
C ASP A 105 -8.21 10.53 19.12
N HIS A 106 -8.12 9.23 18.84
CA HIS A 106 -7.30 8.29 19.61
C HIS A 106 -6.41 7.47 18.70
N SER A 107 -5.20 7.13 19.18
CA SER A 107 -4.24 6.27 18.46
C SER A 107 -3.57 5.26 19.37
N THR A 108 -3.40 4.04 18.87
CA THR A 108 -2.66 2.94 19.51
C THR A 108 -1.66 2.36 18.52
N VAL A 109 -0.47 2.01 18.97
CA VAL A 109 0.47 1.23 18.15
C VAL A 109 -0.05 -0.21 18.10
N PHE A 110 -0.66 -0.57 16.98
CA PHE A 110 -1.29 -1.89 16.77
C PHE A 110 -0.26 -2.99 16.56
N ALA A 111 0.75 -2.74 15.73
CA ALA A 111 1.86 -3.65 15.49
C ALA A 111 3.17 -2.87 15.35
N SER A 112 4.28 -3.45 15.74
CA SER A 112 5.58 -2.81 15.74
C SER A 112 6.69 -3.76 15.25
N ARG A 113 7.91 -3.23 15.14
CA ARG A 113 9.09 -3.98 14.69
C ARG A 113 8.96 -4.52 13.26
N LEU A 114 8.35 -3.73 12.40
CA LEU A 114 8.24 -4.00 10.98
C LEU A 114 9.39 -3.33 10.20
N THR A 115 9.68 -3.84 9.03
CA THR A 115 10.73 -3.32 8.15
C THR A 115 10.22 -2.13 7.33
N LEU A 116 9.41 -2.38 6.33
CA LEU A 116 8.85 -1.37 5.41
C LEU A 116 7.39 -1.73 5.14
N PRO A 117 6.45 -1.46 6.08
CA PRO A 117 5.05 -1.79 5.86
C PRO A 117 4.49 -0.92 4.72
N ALA A 118 4.21 -1.54 3.58
CA ALA A 118 3.87 -0.87 2.34
C ALA A 118 2.46 -1.26 1.85
N GLY A 119 1.53 -1.30 2.77
CA GLY A 119 0.12 -1.52 2.55
C GLY A 119 -0.49 -2.50 3.54
N ALA A 120 -1.81 -2.38 3.69
CA ALA A 120 -2.58 -3.21 4.60
C ALA A 120 -4.00 -3.41 4.10
N VAL A 121 -4.61 -4.54 4.45
CA VAL A 121 -6.05 -4.80 4.28
C VAL A 121 -6.60 -5.46 5.53
N PHE A 122 -7.76 -5.00 5.99
CA PHE A 122 -8.48 -5.62 7.10
C PHE A 122 -9.52 -6.60 6.53
N LEU A 123 -9.45 -7.86 6.93
CA LEU A 123 -10.32 -8.92 6.45
C LEU A 123 -10.58 -9.94 7.57
N ASP A 124 -11.84 -10.26 7.81
CA ASP A 124 -12.30 -11.30 8.73
C ASP A 124 -11.62 -11.23 10.12
N GLY A 125 -11.58 -10.03 10.71
CA GLY A 125 -10.99 -9.80 12.03
C GLY A 125 -9.46 -9.82 12.07
N SER A 126 -8.80 -9.87 10.91
CA SER A 126 -7.34 -9.85 10.78
C SER A 126 -6.88 -8.66 9.95
N LEU A 127 -5.74 -8.10 10.31
CA LEU A 127 -5.03 -7.14 9.48
C LEU A 127 -3.88 -7.84 8.76
N PHE A 128 -3.91 -7.84 7.44
CA PHE A 128 -2.80 -8.31 6.61
C PHE A 128 -1.93 -7.12 6.20
N VAL A 129 -0.61 -7.25 6.36
CA VAL A 129 0.36 -6.17 6.10
C VAL A 129 1.51 -6.70 5.27
N ALA A 130 1.78 -6.08 4.12
CA ALA A 130 3.01 -6.33 3.38
C ALA A 130 4.15 -5.52 4.01
N ALA A 131 5.08 -6.21 4.65
CA ALA A 131 6.30 -5.63 5.23
C ALA A 131 7.49 -6.51 4.83
N PRO A 132 8.09 -6.28 3.64
CA PRO A 132 9.11 -7.17 3.10
C PRO A 132 10.24 -7.41 4.10
N PRO A 133 10.73 -8.65 4.21
CA PRO A 133 10.51 -9.78 3.29
C PRO A 133 9.21 -10.57 3.51
N GLN A 134 8.31 -10.12 4.38
CA GLN A 134 7.13 -10.89 4.81
C GLN A 134 5.80 -10.23 4.39
N LEU A 135 4.80 -11.10 4.22
CA LEU A 135 3.38 -10.79 4.39
C LEU A 135 2.98 -11.26 5.79
N TRP A 136 2.48 -10.35 6.60
CA TRP A 136 2.05 -10.58 7.97
C TRP A 136 0.54 -10.67 8.08
N ARG A 137 0.06 -11.42 9.08
CA ARG A 137 -1.30 -11.40 9.61
C ARG A 137 -1.25 -11.06 11.09
N PHE A 138 -2.04 -10.07 11.48
CA PHE A 138 -2.18 -9.58 12.84
C PHE A 138 -3.63 -9.71 13.30
N GLN A 139 -3.84 -10.10 14.56
CA GLN A 139 -5.18 -10.08 15.19
C GLN A 139 -5.07 -9.49 16.59
N ASP A 140 -6.04 -8.65 16.93
CA ASP A 140 -6.35 -8.21 18.27
C ASP A 140 -7.50 -9.11 18.77
N THR A 141 -7.25 -9.91 19.79
CA THR A 141 -8.19 -10.94 20.26
C THR A 141 -8.93 -10.53 21.52
N ASP A 142 -8.44 -9.53 22.24
CA ASP A 142 -9.05 -9.03 23.48
C ASP A 142 -9.65 -7.62 23.34
N GLY A 143 -9.43 -6.95 22.21
CA GLY A 143 -10.05 -5.67 21.86
C GLY A 143 -9.34 -4.45 22.45
N ASP A 144 -8.10 -4.59 22.90
CA ASP A 144 -7.33 -3.49 23.48
C ASP A 144 -6.69 -2.55 22.43
N GLY A 145 -6.75 -2.93 21.16
CA GLY A 145 -6.21 -2.18 20.02
C GLY A 145 -4.74 -2.48 19.73
N VAL A 146 -4.20 -3.55 20.31
CA VAL A 146 -2.85 -4.08 20.04
C VAL A 146 -2.96 -5.51 19.51
N ALA A 147 -2.11 -5.89 18.58
CA ALA A 147 -2.13 -7.23 18.02
C ALA A 147 -1.52 -8.26 18.98
N ASP A 148 -2.33 -9.21 19.46
CA ASP A 148 -1.91 -10.37 20.25
C ASP A 148 -1.29 -11.46 19.39
N ILE A 149 -1.84 -11.66 18.20
CA ILE A 149 -1.37 -12.64 17.24
C ILE A 149 -0.62 -11.92 16.12
N GLN A 150 0.61 -12.41 15.88
CA GLN A 150 1.49 -11.93 14.82
C GLN A 150 2.03 -13.15 14.08
N GLU A 151 1.57 -13.37 12.85
CA GLU A 151 1.91 -14.54 12.04
C GLU A 151 2.50 -14.13 10.71
N ILE A 152 3.59 -14.80 10.30
CA ILE A 152 4.11 -14.70 8.93
C ILE A 152 3.28 -15.65 8.06
N VAL A 153 2.54 -15.08 7.11
CA VAL A 153 1.72 -15.82 6.14
C VAL A 153 2.61 -16.42 5.05
N VAL A 154 3.44 -15.58 4.45
CA VAL A 154 4.45 -15.94 3.43
C VAL A 154 5.65 -15.03 3.61
N GLU A 155 6.84 -15.54 3.32
CA GLU A 155 8.08 -14.75 3.30
C GLU A 155 8.96 -15.09 2.10
N GLY A 156 9.93 -14.22 1.80
CA GLY A 156 10.95 -14.46 0.78
C GLY A 156 11.01 -13.40 -0.32
N TRP A 157 10.29 -12.29 -0.19
CA TRP A 157 10.50 -11.12 -1.07
C TRP A 157 11.72 -10.32 -0.59
N ASN A 158 12.54 -9.87 -1.52
CA ASN A 158 13.71 -9.09 -1.14
C ASN A 158 13.32 -7.68 -0.67
N LEU A 159 13.76 -7.34 0.54
CA LEU A 159 13.63 -5.98 1.05
C LEU A 159 14.53 -5.02 0.26
N SER A 160 13.97 -3.91 -0.15
CA SER A 160 14.69 -2.76 -0.67
C SER A 160 14.23 -1.49 0.04
N ALA A 161 15.15 -0.58 0.30
CA ALA A 161 14.87 0.70 0.94
C ALA A 161 14.16 1.70 -0.01
N ASN A 162 13.57 1.23 -1.07
CA ASN A 162 12.79 2.03 -2.01
C ASN A 162 11.45 1.35 -2.34
N ALA A 163 10.61 2.05 -3.06
CA ALA A 163 9.27 1.59 -3.43
C ALA A 163 9.23 0.38 -4.39
N ALA A 164 10.36 -0.16 -4.86
CA ALA A 164 10.41 -1.37 -5.68
C ALA A 164 10.48 -2.65 -4.82
N SER A 165 9.85 -2.64 -3.66
CA SER A 165 9.67 -3.77 -2.75
C SER A 165 8.25 -4.34 -2.86
N LEU A 166 7.88 -5.23 -1.93
CA LEU A 166 6.54 -5.77 -1.80
C LEU A 166 5.55 -4.70 -1.33
N HIS A 167 4.39 -4.60 -1.97
CA HIS A 167 3.27 -3.74 -1.62
C HIS A 167 1.95 -4.51 -1.56
N GLY A 168 0.93 -3.90 -0.98
CA GLY A 168 -0.37 -4.49 -0.74
C GLY A 168 -0.47 -5.01 0.70
N PRO A 169 -1.33 -5.99 0.99
CA PRO A 169 -2.22 -6.65 0.04
C PRO A 169 -3.46 -5.82 -0.29
N ILE A 170 -4.07 -6.12 -1.41
CA ILE A 170 -5.35 -5.60 -1.85
C ILE A 170 -6.31 -6.78 -2.02
N LEU A 171 -7.52 -6.68 -1.47
CA LEU A 171 -8.54 -7.72 -1.65
C LEU A 171 -9.18 -7.58 -3.02
N GLY A 172 -9.04 -8.60 -3.84
CA GLY A 172 -9.72 -8.70 -5.13
C GLY A 172 -11.21 -9.07 -4.99
N PRO A 173 -12.02 -8.76 -6.00
CA PRO A 173 -13.44 -9.15 -6.04
C PRO A 173 -13.66 -10.67 -6.07
N ASP A 174 -12.62 -11.42 -6.39
CA ASP A 174 -12.56 -12.89 -6.39
C ASP A 174 -12.22 -13.49 -5.01
N GLY A 175 -12.01 -12.63 -3.99
CA GLY A 175 -11.68 -13.02 -2.62
C GLY A 175 -10.21 -13.39 -2.41
N TRP A 176 -9.33 -13.13 -3.39
CA TRP A 176 -7.89 -13.32 -3.25
C TRP A 176 -7.22 -12.04 -2.75
N LEU A 177 -6.13 -12.20 -2.03
CA LEU A 177 -5.22 -11.10 -1.68
C LEU A 177 -4.21 -10.92 -2.80
N TYR A 178 -4.16 -9.73 -3.36
CA TYR A 178 -3.21 -9.35 -4.40
C TYR A 178 -2.05 -8.55 -3.80
N LEU A 179 -0.84 -8.86 -4.24
CA LEU A 179 0.39 -8.19 -3.84
C LEU A 179 1.14 -7.78 -5.10
N THR A 180 1.82 -6.67 -5.01
CA THR A 180 2.72 -6.23 -6.07
C THR A 180 4.16 -6.29 -5.56
N ASP A 181 5.08 -6.72 -6.43
CA ASP A 181 6.49 -6.83 -6.11
C ASP A 181 7.32 -6.21 -7.23
N GLY A 182 8.29 -5.42 -6.84
CA GLY A 182 9.20 -4.75 -7.77
C GLY A 182 10.36 -5.67 -8.22
N ARG A 183 11.39 -5.05 -8.78
CA ARG A 183 12.49 -5.74 -9.47
C ARG A 183 13.56 -6.38 -8.56
N HIS A 184 13.45 -6.26 -7.25
CA HIS A 184 14.53 -6.70 -6.34
C HIS A 184 14.58 -8.21 -6.13
N GLY A 185 13.53 -8.91 -6.57
CA GLY A 185 13.49 -10.36 -6.59
C GLY A 185 12.92 -11.00 -5.34
N PHE A 186 12.87 -12.32 -5.41
CA PHE A 186 12.26 -13.17 -4.40
C PHE A 186 12.90 -14.56 -4.39
N ASP A 187 12.88 -15.20 -3.23
CA ASP A 187 13.18 -16.62 -3.00
C ASP A 187 12.21 -17.15 -1.95
N ILE A 188 11.04 -17.59 -2.40
CA ILE A 188 9.90 -17.96 -1.59
C ILE A 188 9.76 -19.47 -1.55
N GLN A 189 9.65 -20.01 -0.33
CA GLN A 189 9.27 -21.40 -0.08
C GLN A 189 7.90 -21.40 0.58
N THR A 190 6.88 -21.90 -0.13
CA THR A 190 5.52 -21.96 0.42
C THR A 190 5.33 -23.13 1.38
N LYS A 191 4.32 -23.05 2.26
CA LYS A 191 3.99 -24.12 3.23
C LYS A 191 3.61 -25.43 2.52
N ASP A 192 3.09 -25.38 1.29
CA ASP A 192 2.74 -26.54 0.48
C ASP A 192 3.92 -27.09 -0.38
N GLY A 193 5.13 -26.57 -0.13
CA GLY A 193 6.38 -27.08 -0.72
C GLY A 193 6.74 -26.53 -2.09
N ARG A 194 5.96 -25.59 -2.65
CA ARG A 194 6.34 -24.92 -3.91
C ARG A 194 7.44 -23.91 -3.66
N LYS A 195 8.30 -23.75 -4.66
CA LYS A 195 9.38 -22.78 -4.64
C LYS A 195 9.25 -21.78 -5.78
N PHE A 196 9.39 -20.50 -5.45
CA PHE A 196 9.44 -19.42 -6.42
C PHE A 196 10.74 -18.66 -6.24
N GLN A 197 11.51 -18.48 -7.30
CA GLN A 197 12.76 -17.74 -7.29
C GLN A 197 12.92 -16.91 -8.56
N GLY A 198 13.33 -15.66 -8.43
CA GLY A 198 13.51 -14.76 -9.56
C GLY A 198 13.79 -13.33 -9.16
N LYS A 199 13.89 -12.47 -10.18
CA LYS A 199 14.15 -11.04 -10.01
C LYS A 199 13.13 -10.13 -10.68
N ALA A 200 12.25 -10.67 -11.50
CA ALA A 200 11.28 -9.86 -12.22
C ALA A 200 10.18 -9.37 -11.30
N SER A 201 9.66 -8.19 -11.60
CA SER A 201 8.43 -7.69 -10.98
C SER A 201 7.27 -8.64 -11.20
N ARG A 202 6.39 -8.75 -10.21
CA ARG A 202 5.23 -9.64 -10.25
C ARG A 202 4.02 -8.97 -9.63
N ILE A 203 2.85 -9.36 -10.15
CA ILE A 203 1.60 -9.29 -9.41
C ILE A 203 1.36 -10.69 -8.89
N TRP A 204 1.36 -10.82 -7.57
CA TRP A 204 1.08 -12.06 -6.86
C TRP A 204 -0.36 -12.10 -6.42
N ARG A 205 -0.92 -13.29 -6.25
CA ARG A 205 -2.14 -13.48 -5.47
C ARG A 205 -2.06 -14.74 -4.63
N LEU A 206 -2.75 -14.71 -3.51
CA LEU A 206 -2.89 -15.86 -2.61
C LEU A 206 -4.25 -15.81 -1.90
N ARG A 207 -4.65 -16.92 -1.32
CA ARG A 207 -5.83 -16.97 -0.47
C ARG A 207 -5.54 -16.35 0.90
N PRO A 208 -6.54 -15.78 1.60
CA PRO A 208 -6.34 -15.21 2.94
C PRO A 208 -5.79 -16.18 3.98
N ASP A 209 -5.99 -17.49 3.80
CA ASP A 209 -5.39 -18.54 4.65
C ASP A 209 -3.90 -18.79 4.38
N GLY A 210 -3.31 -18.06 3.44
CA GLY A 210 -1.91 -18.18 3.04
C GLY A 210 -1.62 -19.27 2.01
N THR A 211 -2.64 -19.97 1.53
CA THR A 211 -2.50 -21.01 0.50
C THR A 211 -2.59 -20.43 -0.91
N GLY A 212 -2.23 -21.23 -1.89
CA GLY A 212 -2.47 -20.93 -3.30
C GLY A 212 -1.60 -19.81 -3.88
N LEU A 213 -0.50 -19.39 -3.23
CA LEU A 213 0.36 -18.33 -3.78
C LEU A 213 0.72 -18.63 -5.24
N GLU A 214 0.46 -17.67 -6.11
CA GLU A 214 0.77 -17.78 -7.55
C GLU A 214 1.02 -16.42 -8.18
N TRP A 215 1.57 -16.42 -9.38
CA TRP A 215 1.69 -15.22 -10.19
C TRP A 215 0.39 -14.96 -10.95
N PHE A 216 -0.16 -13.77 -10.78
CA PHE A 216 -1.23 -13.29 -11.64
C PHE A 216 -0.66 -12.72 -12.95
N ALA A 217 0.37 -11.88 -12.86
CA ALA A 217 1.06 -11.29 -14.00
C ALA A 217 2.53 -11.05 -13.67
N GLY A 218 3.36 -10.89 -14.69
CA GLY A 218 4.79 -10.72 -14.47
C GLY A 218 5.53 -9.97 -15.56
N GLY A 219 6.80 -9.73 -15.33
CA GLY A 219 7.75 -9.23 -16.34
C GLY A 219 8.04 -7.75 -16.25
N GLY A 220 7.80 -7.03 -17.31
CA GLY A 220 8.42 -5.76 -17.64
C GLY A 220 7.94 -4.49 -16.96
N PHE A 221 7.22 -4.54 -15.87
CA PHE A 221 6.94 -3.36 -15.05
C PHE A 221 7.96 -3.26 -13.91
N ASP A 222 8.39 -2.04 -13.58
CA ASP A 222 9.50 -1.86 -12.65
C ASP A 222 9.05 -1.80 -11.19
N ASN A 223 8.02 -1.03 -10.94
CA ASN A 223 7.60 -0.70 -9.59
C ASN A 223 6.07 -0.58 -9.55
N PRO A 224 5.36 -1.70 -9.64
CA PRO A 224 3.93 -1.68 -9.41
C PRO A 224 3.72 -1.46 -7.91
N VAL A 225 3.01 -0.40 -7.54
CA VAL A 225 2.74 -0.09 -6.13
C VAL A 225 1.42 -0.70 -5.70
N GLU A 226 0.38 -0.57 -6.53
CA GLU A 226 -0.94 -1.10 -6.23
C GLU A 226 -1.65 -1.58 -7.50
N VAL A 227 -2.69 -2.37 -7.30
CA VAL A 227 -3.66 -2.74 -8.32
C VAL A 227 -5.05 -2.25 -7.91
N ALA A 228 -5.88 -1.98 -8.91
CA ALA A 228 -7.28 -1.66 -8.73
C ALA A 228 -8.13 -2.57 -9.62
N PHE A 229 -9.37 -2.77 -9.23
CA PHE A 229 -10.30 -3.64 -9.92
C PHE A 229 -11.49 -2.85 -10.45
N THR A 230 -11.96 -3.20 -11.63
CA THR A 230 -13.29 -2.78 -12.10
C THR A 230 -14.37 -3.69 -11.51
N ASP A 231 -15.62 -3.27 -11.61
CA ASP A 231 -16.76 -4.11 -11.24
C ASP A 231 -16.83 -5.41 -12.07
N GLY A 232 -16.24 -5.42 -13.25
CA GLY A 232 -16.12 -6.59 -14.11
C GLY A 232 -14.97 -7.54 -13.75
N GLY A 233 -14.12 -7.16 -12.78
CA GLY A 233 -12.96 -7.94 -12.36
C GLY A 233 -11.69 -7.68 -13.15
N ASP A 234 -11.68 -6.71 -14.06
CA ASP A 234 -10.44 -6.30 -14.74
C ASP A 234 -9.45 -5.70 -13.74
N VAL A 235 -8.18 -6.04 -13.89
CA VAL A 235 -7.10 -5.61 -12.99
C VAL A 235 -6.26 -4.54 -13.67
N PHE A 236 -6.19 -3.38 -13.04
CA PHE A 236 -5.36 -2.25 -13.48
C PHE A 236 -4.29 -1.93 -12.44
N GLY A 237 -3.17 -1.40 -12.91
CA GLY A 237 -2.13 -0.89 -12.02
C GLY A 237 -1.16 0.00 -12.76
N THR A 238 -0.18 0.50 -12.05
CA THR A 238 0.80 1.44 -12.58
C THR A 238 2.11 0.75 -12.92
N MET A 239 2.82 1.30 -13.88
CA MET A 239 4.17 0.90 -14.24
C MET A 239 5.06 2.13 -14.28
N THR A 240 6.18 2.07 -13.59
CA THR A 240 7.26 3.04 -13.74
C THR A 240 8.20 2.59 -14.87
N TYR A 241 8.35 3.46 -15.86
CA TYR A 241 9.29 3.24 -16.95
C TYR A 241 10.61 3.97 -16.68
N PHE A 242 11.44 3.35 -15.86
CA PHE A 242 12.72 3.95 -15.45
C PHE A 242 13.84 3.64 -16.45
N GLN A 243 13.99 4.52 -17.45
CA GLN A 243 15.10 4.47 -18.43
C GLN A 243 15.57 5.88 -18.77
N ASP A 244 16.89 6.07 -18.79
CA ASP A 244 17.53 7.30 -19.23
C ASP A 244 18.52 6.99 -20.37
N PRO A 245 18.39 7.56 -21.55
CA PRO A 245 17.29 8.42 -21.99
C PRO A 245 15.98 7.65 -22.20
N ALA A 246 14.87 8.30 -21.89
CA ALA A 246 13.55 7.67 -21.95
C ALA A 246 13.08 7.30 -23.37
N GLU A 247 13.67 7.90 -24.41
CA GLU A 247 13.36 7.64 -25.83
C GLU A 247 11.86 7.68 -26.15
N GLY A 248 11.13 8.60 -25.52
CA GLY A 248 9.67 8.74 -25.68
C GLY A 248 8.83 7.75 -24.86
N LYS A 249 9.43 6.84 -24.14
CA LYS A 249 8.73 5.91 -23.24
C LYS A 249 8.40 6.61 -21.93
N ARG A 250 7.26 6.26 -21.35
CA ARG A 250 6.68 6.92 -20.17
C ARG A 250 6.09 5.91 -19.20
N ASP A 251 5.89 6.34 -17.97
CA ASP A 251 5.05 5.64 -17.01
C ASP A 251 3.64 5.46 -17.59
N ALA A 252 3.01 4.35 -17.24
CA ALA A 252 1.73 3.97 -17.81
C ALA A 252 0.81 3.34 -16.77
N ILE A 253 -0.49 3.42 -17.04
CA ILE A 253 -1.48 2.54 -16.44
C ILE A 253 -1.57 1.30 -17.33
N LEU A 254 -1.47 0.13 -16.73
CA LEU A 254 -1.55 -1.15 -17.41
C LEU A 254 -2.84 -1.87 -17.03
N HIS A 255 -3.46 -2.52 -18.01
CA HIS A 255 -4.44 -3.56 -17.79
C HIS A 255 -3.69 -4.88 -17.64
N PHE A 256 -3.75 -5.48 -16.46
CA PHE A 256 -3.12 -6.75 -16.17
C PHE A 256 -4.09 -7.89 -16.49
N VAL A 257 -3.64 -8.84 -17.31
CA VAL A 257 -4.37 -10.08 -17.58
C VAL A 257 -3.66 -11.24 -16.93
N GLU A 258 -4.43 -12.24 -16.49
CA GLU A 258 -3.89 -13.45 -15.88
C GLU A 258 -2.93 -14.17 -16.84
N GLY A 259 -1.74 -14.52 -16.34
CA GLY A 259 -0.66 -15.08 -17.14
C GLY A 259 0.05 -14.09 -18.06
N GLY A 260 -0.32 -12.81 -18.03
CA GLY A 260 0.29 -11.76 -18.84
C GLY A 260 1.76 -11.53 -18.51
N VAL A 261 2.57 -11.34 -19.56
CA VAL A 261 3.98 -10.94 -19.43
C VAL A 261 4.18 -9.62 -20.15
N TYR A 262 4.65 -8.64 -19.43
CA TYR A 262 4.76 -7.26 -19.90
C TYR A 262 6.21 -6.92 -20.22
N PRO A 263 6.51 -6.49 -21.45
CA PRO A 263 7.88 -6.26 -21.88
C PRO A 263 8.49 -5.03 -21.21
N LYS A 264 9.73 -5.17 -20.74
CA LYS A 264 10.61 -4.08 -20.36
C LYS A 264 11.97 -4.28 -21.01
N PRO A 265 12.67 -3.21 -21.42
CA PRO A 265 13.98 -3.33 -22.08
C PRO A 265 15.08 -3.81 -21.16
N TYR A 266 14.90 -3.86 -19.86
CA TYR A 266 15.86 -4.46 -18.96
C TYR A 266 15.68 -5.97 -18.87
N PRO A 267 16.78 -6.75 -18.85
CA PRO A 267 16.69 -8.18 -18.58
C PRO A 267 16.11 -8.39 -17.18
N VAL A 268 15.10 -9.17 -17.13
CA VAL A 268 14.34 -9.51 -15.92
C VAL A 268 14.85 -10.85 -15.39
#